data_b5e7b09f294bb485b9b678706b473146
#
_entry.id   b5e7b09f294bb485b9b678706b473146
#
_cell.length_a   1.000
_cell.length_b   1.000
_cell.length_c   1.000
_cell.angle_alpha   90.00
_cell.angle_beta   90.00
_cell.angle_gamma   90.00
#
_symmetry.space_group_name_H-M   'P 1'
#
loop_
_entity.id
_entity.type
_entity.pdbx_description
1 polymer ?
#
loop_
_entity_poly.entity_id
_entity_poly.type
_entity_poly.pdbx_seq_one_letter_code
_entity_poly.pdbx_strand_id
1 'polypeptide(L)'
;MSETTIPCPDLDEALDFFTQRLGFRLDMIFPADAPRAARVSGNGVAIRLEGPQRPDENARAEPPRVPIGSRVDDAKWISGRAGMQYRDLIPGRLAGRLIGSHIKVPGGVVADYVHYHKVAFQMLYCWHGRVRGV
;
A
#
# COMPACT_ATOMS: atom_id res chain seq x y z
N MET A 1 -13.77 19.73 -12.25
CA MET A 1 -13.50 20.00 -10.82
C MET A 1 -12.01 20.24 -10.68
N SER A 2 -11.61 21.34 -10.09
CA SER A 2 -10.21 21.58 -9.78
C SER A 2 -9.81 20.71 -8.59
N GLU A 3 -8.78 19.90 -8.75
CA GLU A 3 -8.19 19.11 -7.68
C GLU A 3 -7.10 19.94 -7.00
N THR A 4 -7.17 20.09 -5.70
CA THR A 4 -6.15 20.79 -4.91
C THR A 4 -5.18 19.75 -4.34
N THR A 5 -3.88 19.98 -4.53
CA THR A 5 -2.84 19.10 -3.95
C THR A 5 -2.29 19.72 -2.68
N ILE A 6 -2.22 18.92 -1.61
CA ILE A 6 -1.66 19.31 -0.30
C ILE A 6 -0.49 18.38 0.01
N PRO A 7 0.74 18.92 0.12
CA PRO A 7 1.88 18.14 0.59
C PRO A 7 1.75 17.86 2.09
N CYS A 8 1.99 16.62 2.49
CA CYS A 8 1.88 16.14 3.86
C CYS A 8 3.22 15.56 4.33
N PRO A 9 3.76 15.96 5.47
CA PRO A 9 4.95 15.32 6.04
C PRO A 9 4.72 13.85 6.41
N ASP A 10 3.49 13.53 6.83
CA ASP A 10 3.02 12.19 7.15
C ASP A 10 1.65 11.98 6.47
N LEU A 11 1.59 10.99 5.59
CA LEU A 11 0.37 10.70 4.83
C LEU A 11 -0.69 10.02 5.70
N ASP A 12 -0.28 9.16 6.63
CA ASP A 12 -1.20 8.42 7.49
C ASP A 12 -1.88 9.36 8.46
N GLU A 13 -1.12 10.28 9.08
CA GLU A 13 -1.68 11.32 9.95
C GLU A 13 -2.65 12.24 9.18
N ALA A 14 -2.29 12.63 7.96
CA ALA A 14 -3.16 13.45 7.11
C ALA A 14 -4.45 12.69 6.74
N LEU A 15 -4.35 11.41 6.40
CA LEU A 15 -5.52 10.58 6.10
C LEU A 15 -6.46 10.47 7.30
N ASP A 16 -5.93 10.21 8.48
CA ASP A 16 -6.71 10.15 9.71
C ASP A 16 -7.42 11.49 10.00
N PHE A 17 -6.73 12.60 9.81
CA PHE A 17 -7.32 13.92 9.96
C PHE A 17 -8.48 14.14 9.01
N PHE A 18 -8.29 13.91 7.71
CA PHE A 18 -9.33 14.13 6.72
C PHE A 18 -10.51 13.17 6.87
N THR A 19 -10.25 11.88 7.14
CA THR A 19 -11.30 10.88 7.20
C THR A 19 -12.04 10.86 8.54
N GLN A 20 -11.30 10.87 9.66
CA GLN A 20 -11.90 10.70 10.99
C GLN A 20 -12.41 12.02 11.60
N ARG A 21 -11.73 13.14 11.33
CA ARG A 21 -12.11 14.43 11.92
C ARG A 21 -12.95 15.29 10.99
N LEU A 22 -12.67 15.30 9.70
CA LEU A 22 -13.39 16.12 8.72
C LEU A 22 -14.47 15.37 7.97
N GLY A 23 -14.55 14.04 8.14
CA GLY A 23 -15.57 13.18 7.50
C GLY A 23 -15.42 13.05 5.98
N PHE A 24 -14.22 13.28 5.46
CA PHE A 24 -13.93 13.03 4.04
C PHE A 24 -13.88 11.53 3.77
N ARG A 25 -14.25 11.15 2.57
CA ARG A 25 -14.12 9.78 2.09
C ARG A 25 -12.76 9.60 1.40
N LEU A 26 -12.08 8.49 1.68
CA LEU A 26 -10.92 8.07 0.93
C LEU A 26 -11.37 7.47 -0.41
N ASP A 27 -11.03 8.14 -1.51
CA ASP A 27 -11.39 7.69 -2.86
C ASP A 27 -10.30 6.81 -3.50
N MET A 28 -9.03 7.13 -3.24
CA MET A 28 -7.90 6.43 -3.85
C MET A 28 -6.65 6.54 -2.99
N ILE A 29 -5.83 5.51 -3.02
CA ILE A 29 -4.49 5.51 -2.41
C ILE A 29 -3.47 4.92 -3.38
N PHE A 30 -2.26 5.48 -3.41
CA PHE A 30 -1.21 5.05 -4.33
C PHE A 30 0.21 5.29 -3.80
N PRO A 31 1.14 4.33 -4.05
CA PRO A 31 0.92 2.91 -4.38
C PRO A 31 0.25 2.18 -3.21
N ALA A 32 -0.38 1.03 -3.49
CA ALA A 32 -1.16 0.31 -2.47
C ALA A 32 -0.30 -0.32 -1.37
N ASP A 33 0.92 -0.73 -1.69
CA ASP A 33 1.86 -1.42 -0.81
C ASP A 33 2.77 -0.46 0.00
N ALA A 34 2.98 0.75 -0.50
CA ALA A 34 3.75 1.79 0.17
C ALA A 34 3.15 3.17 -0.17
N PRO A 35 2.02 3.54 0.46
CA PRO A 35 1.28 4.73 0.09
C PRO A 35 2.12 6.01 0.17
N ARG A 36 2.07 6.80 -0.92
CA ARG A 36 2.74 8.10 -1.03
C ARG A 36 1.79 9.20 -1.46
N ALA A 37 0.63 8.84 -1.99
CA ALA A 37 -0.41 9.78 -2.32
C ALA A 37 -1.78 9.17 -2.04
N ALA A 38 -2.73 10.01 -1.71
CA ALA A 38 -4.12 9.63 -1.55
C ALA A 38 -5.02 10.72 -2.09
N ARG A 39 -6.22 10.34 -2.49
CA ARG A 39 -7.29 11.26 -2.85
C ARG A 39 -8.43 11.09 -1.86
N VAL A 40 -8.84 12.19 -1.29
CA VAL A 40 -10.01 12.26 -0.41
C VAL A 40 -11.04 13.23 -0.96
N SER A 41 -12.31 12.96 -0.75
CA SER A 41 -13.40 13.84 -1.16
C SER A 41 -14.43 14.02 -0.05
N GLY A 42 -14.99 15.22 0.02
CA GLY A 42 -16.02 15.56 0.98
C GLY A 42 -16.47 17.01 0.78
N ASN A 43 -17.70 17.32 1.18
CA ASN A 43 -18.25 18.68 1.12
C ASN A 43 -18.14 19.37 -0.28
N GLY A 44 -18.21 18.57 -1.35
CA GLY A 44 -18.09 19.08 -2.71
C GLY A 44 -16.66 19.37 -3.18
N VAL A 45 -15.65 19.03 -2.39
CA VAL A 45 -14.23 19.25 -2.70
C VAL A 45 -13.51 17.91 -2.84
N ALA A 46 -12.56 17.85 -3.77
CA ALA A 46 -11.62 16.74 -3.90
C ALA A 46 -10.20 17.26 -3.64
N ILE A 47 -9.47 16.53 -2.82
CA ILE A 47 -8.12 16.91 -2.38
C ILE A 47 -7.19 15.72 -2.64
N ARG A 48 -6.04 16.02 -3.23
CA ARG A 48 -4.92 15.09 -3.36
C ARG A 48 -3.93 15.36 -2.23
N LEU A 49 -3.70 14.36 -1.40
CA LEU A 49 -2.68 14.37 -0.37
C LEU A 49 -1.41 13.74 -0.92
N GLU A 50 -0.27 14.41 -0.78
CA GLU A 50 1.03 13.89 -1.23
C GLU A 50 1.98 13.81 -0.05
N GLY A 51 2.32 12.58 0.33
CA GLY A 51 3.35 12.29 1.31
C GLY A 51 4.77 12.54 0.75
N PRO A 52 5.80 12.46 1.61
CA PRO A 52 7.17 12.68 1.20
C PRO A 52 7.57 11.70 0.10
N GLN A 53 8.21 12.22 -0.93
CA GLN A 53 8.81 11.41 -1.98
C GLN A 53 10.01 10.67 -1.40
N ARG A 54 9.86 9.37 -1.17
CA ARG A 54 11.03 8.53 -0.96
C ARG A 54 11.79 8.43 -2.27
N PRO A 55 13.13 8.45 -2.25
CA PRO A 55 13.92 8.12 -3.43
C PRO A 55 13.34 6.85 -4.03
N ASP A 56 13.18 6.83 -5.35
CA ASP A 56 12.60 5.70 -6.06
C ASP A 56 13.42 4.45 -5.69
N GLU A 57 12.89 3.59 -4.82
CA GLU A 57 13.55 2.33 -4.44
C GLU A 57 13.78 1.43 -5.66
N ASN A 58 13.18 1.80 -6.81
CA ASN A 58 13.40 1.21 -8.12
C ASN A 58 14.56 1.87 -8.90
N ALA A 59 15.23 2.91 -8.37
CA ALA A 59 16.42 3.46 -9.00
C ALA A 59 17.54 2.43 -8.93
N ARG A 60 17.67 1.71 -10.01
CA ARG A 60 18.75 0.85 -10.53
C ARG A 60 19.98 0.65 -9.62
N ALA A 61 19.81 0.07 -8.45
CA ALA A 61 20.88 -0.67 -7.84
C ALA A 61 21.14 -1.93 -8.68
N GLU A 62 22.40 -2.36 -8.81
CA GLU A 62 22.73 -3.66 -9.39
C GLU A 62 21.81 -4.73 -8.77
N PRO A 63 21.33 -5.70 -9.58
CA PRO A 63 20.47 -6.75 -9.05
C PRO A 63 21.20 -7.44 -7.91
N PRO A 64 20.67 -7.41 -6.68
CA PRO A 64 21.24 -8.17 -5.60
C PRO A 64 21.29 -9.63 -6.03
N ARG A 65 22.37 -10.32 -5.71
CA ARG A 65 22.42 -11.77 -5.91
C ARG A 65 21.21 -12.38 -5.23
N VAL A 66 20.49 -13.23 -5.96
CA VAL A 66 19.27 -13.89 -5.44
C VAL A 66 19.62 -14.57 -4.12
N PRO A 67 19.04 -14.17 -3.00
CA PRO A 67 19.29 -14.86 -1.75
C PRO A 67 18.72 -16.27 -1.87
N ILE A 68 19.57 -17.27 -1.82
CA ILE A 68 19.15 -18.67 -1.79
C ILE A 68 18.67 -18.94 -0.36
N GLY A 69 17.38 -18.99 -0.17
CA GLY A 69 16.72 -19.36 1.09
C GLY A 69 16.47 -18.21 2.07
N SER A 70 15.31 -17.58 1.97
CA SER A 70 14.74 -16.88 3.11
C SER A 70 13.89 -17.86 3.92
N ARG A 71 14.13 -17.97 5.23
CA ARG A 71 13.22 -18.69 6.10
C ARG A 71 12.01 -17.80 6.34
N VAL A 72 10.83 -18.35 6.07
CA VAL A 72 9.54 -17.65 6.28
C VAL A 72 9.39 -17.20 7.75
N ASP A 73 10.01 -17.90 8.68
CA ASP A 73 9.92 -17.64 10.12
C ASP A 73 10.70 -16.40 10.58
N ASP A 74 11.68 -15.96 9.79
CA ASP A 74 12.52 -14.80 10.14
C ASP A 74 11.85 -13.46 9.78
N ALA A 75 10.81 -13.47 8.94
CA ALA A 75 10.13 -12.27 8.51
C ALA A 75 9.02 -11.86 9.48
N LYS A 76 9.08 -10.63 9.96
CA LYS A 76 8.07 -10.06 10.85
C LYS A 76 6.79 -9.71 10.12
N TRP A 77 5.67 -9.87 10.81
CA TRP A 77 4.39 -9.37 10.35
C TRP A 77 4.29 -7.87 10.57
N ILE A 78 3.86 -7.15 9.56
CA ILE A 78 3.64 -5.71 9.57
C ILE A 78 2.15 -5.48 9.34
N SER A 79 1.52 -4.66 10.18
CA SER A 79 0.16 -4.23 9.96
C SER A 79 0.11 -3.21 8.82
N GLY A 80 -0.80 -3.43 7.90
CA GLY A 80 -1.05 -2.56 6.76
C GLY A 80 -2.49 -2.06 6.74
N ARG A 81 -2.93 -1.60 5.56
CA ARG A 81 -4.26 -1.03 5.35
C ARG A 81 -5.37 -2.02 5.72
N ALA A 82 -6.51 -1.49 6.15
CA ALA A 82 -7.73 -2.24 6.41
C ALA A 82 -7.56 -3.44 7.37
N GLY A 83 -6.60 -3.36 8.31
CA GLY A 83 -6.31 -4.42 9.27
C GLY A 83 -5.59 -5.64 8.67
N MET A 84 -5.22 -5.60 7.40
CA MET A 84 -4.42 -6.66 6.80
C MET A 84 -3.02 -6.69 7.39
N GLN A 85 -2.44 -7.88 7.50
CA GLN A 85 -1.06 -8.08 7.92
C GLN A 85 -0.24 -8.61 6.76
N TYR A 86 0.96 -8.10 6.63
CA TYR A 86 1.90 -8.42 5.55
C TYR A 86 3.19 -8.99 6.12
N ARG A 87 3.76 -9.96 5.43
CA ARG A 87 5.07 -10.51 5.71
C ARG A 87 5.80 -10.71 4.39
N ASP A 88 6.93 -10.03 4.22
CA ASP A 88 7.75 -10.19 3.03
C ASP A 88 8.45 -11.55 3.05
N LEU A 89 8.38 -12.26 1.94
CA LEU A 89 9.02 -13.55 1.71
C LEU A 89 10.38 -13.41 1.04
N ILE A 90 10.63 -12.24 0.42
CA ILE A 90 11.86 -11.95 -0.30
C ILE A 90 12.57 -10.79 0.41
N PRO A 91 13.69 -11.05 1.10
CA PRO A 91 14.45 -10.01 1.78
C PRO A 91 14.88 -8.90 0.84
N GLY A 92 14.67 -7.64 1.27
CA GLY A 92 15.03 -6.47 0.47
C GLY A 92 14.29 -6.36 -0.86
N ARG A 93 13.26 -7.20 -1.10
CA ARG A 93 12.43 -7.17 -2.33
C ARG A 93 13.25 -7.13 -3.62
N LEU A 94 14.48 -7.65 -3.60
CA LEU A 94 15.44 -7.57 -4.69
C LEU A 94 15.61 -6.12 -5.21
N ALA A 95 15.84 -5.16 -4.31
CA ALA A 95 15.87 -3.72 -4.62
C ALA A 95 14.55 -3.22 -5.28
N GLY A 96 13.41 -3.71 -4.79
CA GLY A 96 12.09 -3.31 -5.28
C GLY A 96 11.63 -3.94 -6.60
N ARG A 97 12.43 -4.84 -7.19
CA ARG A 97 12.11 -5.49 -8.47
C ARG A 97 11.10 -6.61 -8.35
N LEU A 98 11.08 -7.29 -7.20
CA LEU A 98 10.21 -8.41 -6.95
C LEU A 98 9.68 -8.36 -5.52
N ILE A 99 8.38 -8.29 -5.38
CA ILE A 99 7.68 -8.33 -4.10
C ILE A 99 6.99 -9.68 -3.99
N GLY A 100 7.40 -10.48 -3.03
CA GLY A 100 6.67 -11.67 -2.61
C GLY A 100 6.20 -11.47 -1.19
N SER A 101 4.90 -11.44 -0.98
CA SER A 101 4.33 -11.20 0.35
C SER A 101 3.30 -12.25 0.72
N HIS A 102 3.37 -12.70 1.95
CA HIS A 102 2.28 -13.44 2.58
C HIS A 102 1.35 -12.42 3.24
N ILE A 103 0.08 -12.47 2.88
CA ILE A 103 -0.93 -11.52 3.34
C ILE A 103 -1.98 -12.27 4.15
N LYS A 104 -2.22 -11.82 5.37
CA LYS A 104 -3.39 -12.22 6.16
C LYS A 104 -4.48 -11.16 5.99
N VAL A 105 -5.63 -11.59 5.51
CA VAL A 105 -6.81 -10.75 5.36
C VAL A 105 -7.74 -11.04 6.54
N PRO A 106 -8.17 -10.04 7.30
CA PRO A 106 -9.15 -10.24 8.37
C PRO A 106 -10.48 -10.73 7.79
N GLY A 107 -11.23 -11.47 8.59
CA GLY A 107 -12.59 -11.87 8.21
C GLY A 107 -13.51 -10.65 8.07
N GLY A 108 -14.48 -10.75 7.16
CA GLY A 108 -15.46 -9.69 6.91
C GLY A 108 -15.19 -8.89 5.65
N VAL A 109 -15.73 -7.68 5.61
CA VAL A 109 -15.56 -6.77 4.46
C VAL A 109 -14.31 -5.92 4.68
N VAL A 110 -13.38 -5.99 3.75
CA VAL A 110 -12.22 -5.11 3.71
C VAL A 110 -12.64 -3.80 3.06
N ALA A 111 -12.16 -2.67 3.57
CA ALA A 111 -12.47 -1.36 3.01
C ALA A 111 -12.23 -1.32 1.49
N ASP A 112 -13.29 -0.97 0.77
CA ASP A 112 -13.31 -0.92 -0.69
C ASP A 112 -13.08 0.51 -1.16
N TYR A 113 -11.81 0.85 -1.38
CA TYR A 113 -11.43 2.09 -2.05
C TYR A 113 -10.50 1.78 -3.22
N VAL A 114 -10.60 2.59 -4.24
CA VAL A 114 -9.81 2.42 -5.46
C VAL A 114 -8.32 2.54 -5.14
N HIS A 115 -7.58 1.54 -5.52
CA HIS A 115 -6.12 1.54 -5.43
C HIS A 115 -5.54 0.84 -6.65
N TYR A 116 -4.30 1.11 -6.95
CA TYR A 116 -3.59 0.46 -8.05
C TYR A 116 -2.11 0.28 -7.72
N HIS A 117 -1.51 -0.68 -8.39
CA HIS A 117 -0.09 -1.00 -8.27
C HIS A 117 0.64 -0.57 -9.53
N LYS A 118 1.82 0.04 -9.37
CA LYS A 118 2.71 0.36 -10.50
C LYS A 118 3.63 -0.84 -10.75
N VAL A 119 3.06 -1.95 -11.18
CA VAL A 119 3.79 -3.20 -11.45
C VAL A 119 3.45 -3.74 -12.84
N ALA A 120 4.41 -4.39 -13.49
CA ALA A 120 4.20 -5.01 -14.79
C ALA A 120 3.37 -6.30 -14.70
N PHE A 121 3.43 -6.97 -13.56
CA PHE A 121 2.73 -8.23 -13.32
C PHE A 121 2.39 -8.36 -11.84
N GLN A 122 1.18 -8.85 -11.56
CA GLN A 122 0.75 -9.23 -10.21
C GLN A 122 0.03 -10.57 -10.26
N MET A 123 0.35 -11.45 -9.31
CA MET A 123 -0.34 -12.70 -9.09
C MET A 123 -0.79 -12.78 -7.64
N LEU A 124 -2.04 -13.16 -7.44
CA LEU A 124 -2.60 -13.45 -6.13
C LEU A 124 -2.94 -14.93 -6.04
N TYR A 125 -2.44 -15.59 -5.02
CA TYR A 125 -2.72 -16.99 -4.74
C TYR A 125 -3.39 -17.10 -3.36
N CYS A 126 -4.61 -17.63 -3.31
CA CYS A 126 -5.31 -17.89 -2.07
C CYS A 126 -4.91 -19.27 -1.54
N TRP A 127 -4.03 -19.29 -0.55
CA TRP A 127 -3.55 -20.53 0.05
C TRP A 127 -4.56 -21.12 1.02
N HIS A 128 -5.25 -20.30 1.81
CA HIS A 128 -6.21 -20.74 2.81
C HIS A 128 -7.39 -19.78 2.90
N GLY A 129 -8.60 -20.33 3.05
CA GLY A 129 -9.81 -19.53 3.15
C GLY A 129 -10.47 -19.23 1.80
N ARG A 130 -11.26 -18.18 1.75
CA ARG A 130 -11.93 -17.67 0.54
C ARG A 130 -11.82 -16.16 0.48
N VAL A 131 -11.42 -15.65 -0.68
CA VAL A 131 -11.37 -14.22 -0.97
C VAL A 131 -12.25 -13.97 -2.20
N ARG A 132 -13.11 -12.97 -2.13
CA ARG A 132 -13.89 -12.49 -3.27
C ARG A 132 -13.43 -11.06 -3.57
N GLY A 133 -12.91 -10.86 -4.77
CA GLY A 133 -12.72 -9.54 -5.35
C GLY A 133 -13.99 -9.05 -6.02
N VAL A 134 -14.25 -7.77 -5.96
CA VAL A 134 -15.33 -7.06 -6.66
C VAL A 134 -14.72 -5.99 -7.54
#